data_8be7331ad0cd28ea7190c2d582f7f6f2
#
_entry.id   8be7331ad0cd28ea7190c2d582f7f6f2
#
_cell.length_a   1.000
_cell.length_b   1.000
_cell.length_c   1.000
_cell.angle_alpha   90.00
_cell.angle_beta   90.00
_cell.angle_gamma   90.00
#
_symmetry.space_group_name_H-M   'P 1'
#
loop_
_entity.id
_entity.type
_entity.pdbx_description
1 polymer ?
#
loop_
_entity_poly.entity_id
_entity_poly.type
_entity_poly.pdbx_seq_one_letter_code
_entity_poly.pdbx_strand_id
1 'polypeptide(L)'
;MSTNDSGNVIVVAVDGSEASDAAVHWAANSAKKRGQPLKLVTAYTMPQFMYADGMVPPQELYDELEGEAGDKIDKARRIVEEFDSSIEVSHEVREESPIDFLLALSEDAGMLVMGSRGLGGLSGLVMGSVSAAVVSHAECPVVVVRKDNDVTEANKYGPIVVGVDGSEVSRKAMEIAFREAQARQAPLRAVHAWSDAQFHTSYVGVVEAQSQMDQLIEDHERLLTSELAPLMEKYPEVEVEEIVERERPIHSLKEAAEGAQLLVLGSHGRGGFKGMLLGSTSRALLQYAPCPMMVVRPQS
;
A
#
# COMPACT_ATOMS: atom_id res chain seq x y z
N MET A 1 -23.78 5.45 -23.35
CA MET A 1 -22.45 6.07 -23.48
C MET A 1 -21.75 5.77 -22.16
N SER A 2 -20.96 4.70 -22.10
CA SER A 2 -20.15 4.38 -20.93
C SER A 2 -18.94 5.29 -20.95
N THR A 3 -18.91 6.26 -20.05
CA THR A 3 -17.66 6.93 -19.70
C THR A 3 -16.75 5.90 -19.07
N ASN A 4 -15.59 5.69 -19.66
CA ASN A 4 -14.51 4.88 -19.09
C ASN A 4 -14.20 5.42 -17.70
N ASP A 5 -14.69 4.75 -16.66
CA ASP A 5 -14.39 5.02 -15.26
C ASP A 5 -13.15 4.22 -14.81
N SER A 6 -12.23 3.98 -15.77
CA SER A 6 -10.92 3.39 -15.56
C SER A 6 -10.16 4.23 -14.53
N GLY A 7 -9.74 3.62 -13.45
CA GLY A 7 -9.02 4.29 -12.36
C GLY A 7 -9.88 4.79 -11.18
N ASN A 8 -11.20 4.53 -11.17
CA ASN A 8 -12.08 4.94 -10.06
C ASN A 8 -12.57 3.81 -9.16
N VAL A 9 -12.24 2.56 -9.46
CA VAL A 9 -12.68 1.38 -8.70
C VAL A 9 -11.59 0.92 -7.73
N ILE A 10 -11.98 0.64 -6.49
CA ILE A 10 -11.11 -0.01 -5.50
C ILE A 10 -11.29 -1.53 -5.65
N VAL A 11 -10.23 -2.22 -6.07
CA VAL A 11 -10.21 -3.68 -6.20
C VAL A 11 -9.69 -4.29 -4.90
N VAL A 12 -10.41 -5.29 -4.36
CA VAL A 12 -10.04 -5.97 -3.11
C VAL A 12 -9.82 -7.46 -3.38
N ALA A 13 -8.60 -7.93 -3.14
CA ALA A 13 -8.27 -9.35 -3.24
C ALA A 13 -8.75 -10.10 -2.00
N VAL A 14 -9.59 -11.12 -2.22
CA VAL A 14 -10.23 -11.91 -1.15
C VAL A 14 -9.76 -13.37 -1.24
N ASP A 15 -9.18 -13.88 -0.14
CA ASP A 15 -8.76 -15.28 -0.04
C ASP A 15 -9.36 -15.99 1.17
N GLY A 16 -10.16 -15.27 1.98
CA GLY A 16 -10.85 -15.78 3.17
C GLY A 16 -10.01 -15.79 4.45
N SER A 17 -8.76 -15.31 4.42
CA SER A 17 -7.91 -15.14 5.59
C SER A 17 -8.32 -13.95 6.46
N GLU A 18 -7.92 -13.93 7.74
CA GLU A 18 -8.15 -12.78 8.63
C GLU A 18 -7.53 -11.48 8.09
N ALA A 19 -6.38 -11.56 7.42
CA ALA A 19 -5.75 -10.40 6.80
C ALA A 19 -6.55 -9.90 5.58
N SER A 20 -7.19 -10.81 4.84
CA SER A 20 -8.12 -10.46 3.77
C SER A 20 -9.37 -9.78 4.31
N ASP A 21 -9.93 -10.28 5.42
CA ASP A 21 -11.08 -9.65 6.08
C ASP A 21 -10.74 -8.21 6.52
N ALA A 22 -9.58 -8.02 7.15
CA ALA A 22 -9.07 -6.70 7.51
C ALA A 22 -8.89 -5.79 6.28
N ALA A 23 -8.43 -6.33 5.15
CA ALA A 23 -8.31 -5.60 3.89
C ALA A 23 -9.69 -5.18 3.35
N VAL A 24 -10.71 -6.03 3.45
CA VAL A 24 -12.09 -5.69 3.06
C VAL A 24 -12.64 -4.56 3.92
N HIS A 25 -12.48 -4.61 5.25
CA HIS A 25 -12.88 -3.54 6.15
C HIS A 25 -12.19 -2.20 5.83
N TRP A 26 -10.87 -2.24 5.61
CA TRP A 26 -10.12 -1.03 5.24
C TRP A 26 -10.60 -0.45 3.91
N ALA A 27 -10.84 -1.30 2.91
CA ALA A 27 -11.31 -0.90 1.59
C ALA A 27 -12.73 -0.33 1.64
N ALA A 28 -13.64 -0.91 2.42
CA ALA A 28 -14.99 -0.38 2.63
C ALA A 28 -14.95 1.03 3.23
N ASN A 29 -14.12 1.26 4.26
CA ASN A 29 -13.92 2.58 4.84
C ASN A 29 -13.33 3.57 3.80
N SER A 30 -12.38 3.13 2.98
CA SER A 30 -11.78 3.95 1.92
C SER A 30 -12.79 4.29 0.82
N ALA A 31 -13.59 3.32 0.37
CA ALA A 31 -14.65 3.48 -0.61
C ALA A 31 -15.68 4.52 -0.15
N LYS A 32 -16.16 4.40 1.10
CA LYS A 32 -17.09 5.36 1.71
C LYS A 32 -16.53 6.79 1.72
N LYS A 33 -15.29 6.96 2.18
CA LYS A 33 -14.64 8.28 2.29
C LYS A 33 -14.37 8.92 0.93
N ARG A 34 -14.14 8.11 -0.10
CA ARG A 34 -13.86 8.57 -1.47
C ARG A 34 -15.09 8.62 -2.37
N GLY A 35 -16.22 8.04 -1.96
CA GLY A 35 -17.39 7.87 -2.81
C GLY A 35 -17.12 6.98 -4.03
N GLN A 36 -16.29 5.93 -3.86
CA GLN A 36 -15.86 5.03 -4.94
C GLN A 36 -16.48 3.64 -4.79
N PRO A 37 -16.77 2.93 -5.91
CA PRO A 37 -17.25 1.56 -5.86
C PRO A 37 -16.14 0.58 -5.47
N LEU A 38 -16.55 -0.58 -4.91
CA LEU A 38 -15.69 -1.71 -4.62
C LEU A 38 -15.87 -2.83 -5.62
N LYS A 39 -14.77 -3.51 -5.95
CA LYS A 39 -14.78 -4.78 -6.68
C LYS A 39 -14.07 -5.84 -5.85
N LEU A 40 -14.82 -6.80 -5.33
CA LEU A 40 -14.30 -7.95 -4.59
C LEU A 40 -13.84 -9.02 -5.58
N VAL A 41 -12.62 -9.49 -5.48
CA VAL A 41 -12.06 -10.45 -6.43
C VAL A 41 -11.39 -11.62 -5.75
N THR A 42 -11.58 -12.81 -6.30
CA THR A 42 -10.86 -14.01 -5.87
C THR A 42 -10.53 -14.87 -7.08
N ALA A 43 -9.44 -15.62 -6.98
CA ALA A 43 -9.04 -16.56 -8.00
C ALA A 43 -8.68 -17.91 -7.37
N TYR A 44 -8.93 -18.98 -8.11
CA TYR A 44 -8.54 -20.33 -7.77
C TYR A 44 -7.83 -21.00 -8.95
N THR A 45 -6.98 -21.98 -8.66
CA THR A 45 -6.28 -22.76 -9.68
C THR A 45 -6.52 -24.24 -9.44
N MET A 46 -6.69 -24.98 -10.53
CA MET A 46 -6.70 -26.44 -10.46
C MET A 46 -5.33 -26.97 -10.04
N PRO A 47 -5.28 -27.98 -9.16
CA PRO A 47 -4.03 -28.63 -8.79
C PRO A 47 -3.34 -29.25 -10.00
N GLN A 48 -2.11 -28.83 -10.30
CA GLN A 48 -1.37 -29.25 -11.51
C GLN A 48 -1.09 -30.78 -11.58
N PHE A 49 -1.00 -31.46 -10.43
CA PHE A 49 -0.80 -32.91 -10.40
C PHE A 49 -1.95 -33.71 -11.04
N MET A 50 -3.13 -33.12 -11.16
CA MET A 50 -4.26 -33.76 -11.81
C MET A 50 -4.14 -33.84 -13.34
N TYR A 51 -3.30 -33.01 -13.94
CA TYR A 51 -3.02 -33.04 -15.38
C TYR A 51 -1.82 -33.93 -15.75
N ALA A 52 -1.03 -34.40 -14.76
CA ALA A 52 0.23 -35.08 -15.00
C ALA A 52 0.09 -36.43 -15.75
N ASP A 53 -1.08 -37.11 -15.64
CA ASP A 53 -1.37 -38.40 -16.27
C ASP A 53 -2.43 -38.32 -17.37
N GLY A 54 -2.75 -37.13 -17.89
CA GLY A 54 -3.78 -36.95 -18.91
C GLY A 54 -5.19 -37.18 -18.37
N MET A 55 -5.38 -37.21 -17.07
CA MET A 55 -6.71 -37.24 -16.44
C MET A 55 -7.34 -35.85 -16.49
N VAL A 56 -8.61 -35.83 -16.91
CA VAL A 56 -9.44 -34.62 -16.78
C VAL A 56 -10.00 -34.62 -15.36
N PRO A 57 -9.83 -33.53 -14.58
CA PRO A 57 -10.42 -33.44 -13.25
C PRO A 57 -11.93 -33.65 -13.30
N PRO A 58 -12.54 -34.33 -12.31
CA PRO A 58 -13.96 -34.51 -12.26
C PRO A 58 -14.69 -33.17 -12.10
N GLN A 59 -15.90 -33.04 -12.69
CA GLN A 59 -16.68 -31.80 -12.64
C GLN A 59 -16.97 -31.37 -11.20
N GLU A 60 -17.18 -32.33 -10.31
CA GLU A 60 -17.42 -32.10 -8.89
C GLU A 60 -16.31 -31.28 -8.21
N LEU A 61 -15.04 -31.45 -8.63
CA LEU A 61 -13.92 -30.69 -8.09
C LEU A 61 -13.94 -29.22 -8.58
N TYR A 62 -14.34 -28.99 -9.83
CA TYR A 62 -14.54 -27.62 -10.33
C TYR A 62 -15.64 -26.92 -9.55
N ASP A 63 -16.79 -27.59 -9.38
CA ASP A 63 -17.93 -27.06 -8.65
C ASP A 63 -17.59 -26.78 -7.17
N GLU A 64 -16.77 -27.62 -6.55
CA GLU A 64 -16.29 -27.43 -5.16
C GLU A 64 -15.39 -26.20 -5.04
N LEU A 65 -14.37 -26.05 -5.92
CA LEU A 65 -13.43 -24.91 -5.87
C LEU A 65 -14.12 -23.59 -6.21
N GLU A 66 -15.02 -23.59 -7.17
CA GLU A 66 -15.85 -22.42 -7.51
C GLU A 66 -16.78 -22.05 -6.35
N GLY A 67 -17.40 -23.06 -5.71
CA GLY A 67 -18.23 -22.87 -4.53
C GLY A 67 -17.45 -22.26 -3.36
N GLU A 68 -16.26 -22.78 -3.03
CA GLU A 68 -15.40 -22.21 -1.99
C GLU A 68 -14.99 -20.77 -2.32
N ALA A 69 -14.71 -20.46 -3.58
CA ALA A 69 -14.39 -19.10 -4.02
C ALA A 69 -15.60 -18.17 -3.88
N GLY A 70 -16.82 -18.65 -4.20
CA GLY A 70 -18.07 -17.95 -3.98
C GLY A 70 -18.31 -17.64 -2.50
N ASP A 71 -18.12 -18.60 -1.61
CA ASP A 71 -18.29 -18.43 -0.16
C ASP A 71 -17.37 -17.34 0.40
N LYS A 72 -16.12 -17.24 -0.09
CA LYS A 72 -15.18 -16.17 0.28
C LYS A 72 -15.70 -14.79 -0.13
N ILE A 73 -16.22 -14.68 -1.35
CA ILE A 73 -16.82 -13.42 -1.86
C ILE A 73 -18.07 -13.06 -1.05
N ASP A 74 -18.93 -14.02 -0.75
CA ASP A 74 -20.17 -13.77 0.02
C ASP A 74 -19.84 -13.33 1.46
N LYS A 75 -18.80 -13.89 2.08
CA LYS A 75 -18.28 -13.42 3.37
C LYS A 75 -17.80 -11.97 3.28
N ALA A 76 -16.99 -11.65 2.27
CA ALA A 76 -16.46 -10.31 2.07
C ALA A 76 -17.58 -9.29 1.78
N ARG A 77 -18.59 -9.68 1.00
CA ARG A 77 -19.76 -8.84 0.74
C ARG A 77 -20.51 -8.52 2.02
N ARG A 78 -20.76 -9.51 2.89
CA ARG A 78 -21.39 -9.27 4.21
C ARG A 78 -20.62 -8.26 5.05
N ILE A 79 -19.29 -8.34 5.07
CA ILE A 79 -18.45 -7.37 5.78
C ILE A 79 -18.70 -5.94 5.27
N VAL A 80 -18.79 -5.75 3.95
CA VAL A 80 -19.06 -4.43 3.37
C VAL A 80 -20.47 -3.96 3.68
N GLU A 81 -21.48 -4.83 3.55
CA GLU A 81 -22.89 -4.53 3.83
C GLU A 81 -23.12 -4.15 5.30
N GLU A 82 -22.47 -4.84 6.24
CA GLU A 82 -22.51 -4.54 7.68
C GLU A 82 -21.82 -3.21 7.99
N PHE A 83 -20.76 -2.86 7.26
CA PHE A 83 -20.06 -1.59 7.41
C PHE A 83 -20.88 -0.42 6.85
N ASP A 84 -21.33 -0.50 5.61
CA ASP A 84 -22.18 0.48 4.94
C ASP A 84 -22.82 -0.10 3.67
N SER A 85 -24.14 -0.34 3.73
CA SER A 85 -24.91 -0.92 2.62
C SER A 85 -25.08 0.02 1.41
N SER A 86 -24.69 1.29 1.52
CA SER A 86 -24.72 2.24 0.40
C SER A 86 -23.54 2.13 -0.56
N ILE A 87 -22.49 1.39 -0.19
CA ILE A 87 -21.33 1.19 -1.04
C ILE A 87 -21.71 0.28 -2.21
N GLU A 88 -21.46 0.75 -3.44
CA GLU A 88 -21.65 -0.08 -4.64
C GLU A 88 -20.58 -1.18 -4.68
N VAL A 89 -21.04 -2.46 -4.69
CA VAL A 89 -20.16 -3.64 -4.65
C VAL A 89 -20.40 -4.52 -5.85
N SER A 90 -19.36 -4.71 -6.66
CA SER A 90 -19.29 -5.75 -7.68
C SER A 90 -18.33 -6.86 -7.25
N HIS A 91 -18.35 -8.00 -7.96
CA HIS A 91 -17.41 -9.08 -7.67
C HIS A 91 -17.01 -9.82 -8.94
N GLU A 92 -15.86 -10.50 -8.86
CA GLU A 92 -15.38 -11.38 -9.92
C GLU A 92 -14.63 -12.59 -9.33
N VAL A 93 -14.96 -13.79 -9.83
CA VAL A 93 -14.28 -15.05 -9.52
C VAL A 93 -13.63 -15.57 -10.80
N ARG A 94 -12.37 -16.00 -10.73
CA ARG A 94 -11.63 -16.52 -11.89
C ARG A 94 -10.93 -17.85 -11.58
N GLU A 95 -10.98 -18.76 -12.53
CA GLU A 95 -10.08 -19.91 -12.60
C GLU A 95 -8.79 -19.49 -13.29
N GLU A 96 -7.87 -18.90 -12.51
CA GLU A 96 -6.62 -18.34 -13.01
C GLU A 96 -5.59 -18.22 -11.86
N SER A 97 -4.33 -18.03 -12.19
CA SER A 97 -3.30 -17.66 -11.21
C SER A 97 -3.70 -16.36 -10.50
N PRO A 98 -3.80 -16.35 -9.16
CA PRO A 98 -4.13 -15.12 -8.42
C PRO A 98 -3.20 -13.94 -8.74
N ILE A 99 -1.92 -14.22 -9.04
CA ILE A 99 -0.94 -13.17 -9.38
C ILE A 99 -1.30 -12.55 -10.73
N ASP A 100 -1.49 -13.37 -11.77
CA ASP A 100 -1.74 -12.89 -13.13
C ASP A 100 -3.07 -12.14 -13.19
N PHE A 101 -4.10 -12.66 -12.52
CA PHE A 101 -5.41 -12.01 -12.42
C PHE A 101 -5.34 -10.64 -11.75
N LEU A 102 -4.66 -10.53 -10.59
CA LEU A 102 -4.55 -9.26 -9.87
C LEU A 102 -3.69 -8.24 -10.63
N LEU A 103 -2.64 -8.68 -11.33
CA LEU A 103 -1.82 -7.81 -12.17
C LEU A 103 -2.63 -7.27 -13.36
N ALA A 104 -3.41 -8.10 -14.05
CA ALA A 104 -4.30 -7.65 -15.11
C ALA A 104 -5.33 -6.62 -14.60
N LEU A 105 -5.94 -6.85 -13.43
CA LEU A 105 -6.86 -5.89 -12.83
C LEU A 105 -6.19 -4.58 -12.43
N SER A 106 -4.91 -4.59 -12.10
CA SER A 106 -4.17 -3.40 -11.69
C SER A 106 -3.97 -2.37 -12.81
N GLU A 107 -4.13 -2.76 -14.08
CA GLU A 107 -4.01 -1.86 -15.24
C GLU A 107 -5.13 -0.81 -15.26
N ASP A 108 -6.33 -1.18 -14.81
CA ASP A 108 -7.53 -0.31 -14.84
C ASP A 108 -8.02 0.12 -13.44
N ALA A 109 -7.50 -0.47 -12.36
CA ALA A 109 -7.91 -0.17 -11.01
C ALA A 109 -7.39 1.20 -10.51
N GLY A 110 -8.19 1.91 -9.72
CA GLY A 110 -7.75 3.11 -9.00
C GLY A 110 -6.77 2.79 -7.87
N MET A 111 -6.98 1.65 -7.22
CA MET A 111 -6.06 1.01 -6.28
C MET A 111 -6.43 -0.46 -6.10
N LEU A 112 -5.45 -1.25 -5.67
CA LEU A 112 -5.63 -2.64 -5.29
C LEU A 112 -5.38 -2.79 -3.79
N VAL A 113 -6.29 -3.44 -3.06
CA VAL A 113 -6.19 -3.68 -1.62
C VAL A 113 -6.11 -5.17 -1.36
N MET A 114 -5.21 -5.60 -0.49
CA MET A 114 -5.04 -7.01 -0.18
C MET A 114 -4.47 -7.24 1.21
N GLY A 115 -4.69 -8.43 1.72
CA GLY A 115 -4.06 -8.87 2.95
C GLY A 115 -2.55 -9.09 2.79
N SER A 116 -1.78 -8.89 3.84
CA SER A 116 -0.33 -9.15 3.84
C SER A 116 0.00 -10.63 3.67
N ARG A 117 -0.89 -11.54 4.08
CA ARG A 117 -0.75 -13.01 4.02
C ARG A 117 -2.10 -13.65 3.71
N GLY A 118 -2.06 -14.80 3.04
CA GLY A 118 -3.21 -15.65 2.78
C GLY A 118 -3.24 -16.90 3.69
N LEU A 119 -4.22 -17.78 3.43
CA LEU A 119 -4.46 -19.02 4.18
C LEU A 119 -3.27 -20.00 4.20
N GLY A 120 -2.39 -19.96 3.18
CA GLY A 120 -1.25 -20.89 3.03
C GLY A 120 0.06 -20.41 3.65
N GLY A 121 0.07 -19.33 4.44
CA GLY A 121 1.30 -18.72 4.94
C GLY A 121 2.04 -19.59 5.96
N LEU A 122 3.30 -19.97 5.65
CA LEU A 122 4.22 -20.61 6.61
C LEU A 122 4.44 -19.66 7.80
N SER A 123 4.33 -20.20 9.01
CA SER A 123 4.66 -19.49 10.25
C SER A 123 6.12 -18.99 10.20
N GLY A 124 6.30 -17.65 10.25
CA GLY A 124 7.61 -17.01 10.20
C GLY A 124 7.86 -16.13 8.97
N LEU A 125 7.15 -16.32 7.86
CA LEU A 125 7.17 -15.36 6.74
C LEU A 125 6.18 -14.22 7.01
N VAL A 126 6.61 -12.99 6.83
CA VAL A 126 5.81 -11.80 7.17
C VAL A 126 4.92 -11.35 6.02
N MET A 127 5.21 -11.76 4.78
CA MET A 127 4.45 -11.40 3.57
C MET A 127 4.22 -12.63 2.68
N GLY A 128 3.02 -12.77 2.12
CA GLY A 128 2.67 -13.84 1.19
C GLY A 128 3.30 -13.65 -0.19
N SER A 129 3.44 -14.76 -0.95
CA SER A 129 4.02 -14.73 -2.31
C SER A 129 3.19 -13.90 -3.28
N VAL A 130 1.85 -13.99 -3.21
CA VAL A 130 0.94 -13.19 -4.05
C VAL A 130 1.11 -11.71 -3.73
N SER A 131 1.06 -11.32 -2.44
CA SER A 131 1.20 -9.92 -2.02
C SER A 131 2.57 -9.36 -2.43
N ALA A 132 3.65 -10.13 -2.28
CA ALA A 132 4.98 -9.72 -2.70
C ALA A 132 5.08 -9.50 -4.22
N ALA A 133 4.49 -10.39 -5.02
CA ALA A 133 4.49 -10.27 -6.48
C ALA A 133 3.65 -9.07 -6.94
N VAL A 134 2.43 -8.90 -6.40
CA VAL A 134 1.53 -7.82 -6.78
C VAL A 134 2.11 -6.45 -6.42
N VAL A 135 2.62 -6.26 -5.18
CA VAL A 135 3.30 -5.00 -4.79
C VAL A 135 4.48 -4.67 -5.70
N SER A 136 5.17 -5.71 -6.21
CA SER A 136 6.34 -5.52 -7.06
C SER A 136 6.01 -5.21 -8.51
N HIS A 137 4.82 -5.56 -9.02
CA HIS A 137 4.52 -5.52 -10.45
C HIS A 137 3.23 -4.79 -10.83
N ALA A 138 2.31 -4.50 -9.89
CA ALA A 138 1.05 -3.83 -10.20
C ALA A 138 1.25 -2.45 -10.83
N GLU A 139 0.33 -2.05 -11.71
CA GLU A 139 0.32 -0.75 -12.41
C GLU A 139 -0.36 0.36 -11.58
N CYS A 140 -1.24 0.00 -10.64
CA CYS A 140 -1.89 0.92 -9.71
C CYS A 140 -1.23 0.91 -8.32
N PRO A 141 -1.56 1.88 -7.43
CA PRO A 141 -1.18 1.82 -6.02
C PRO A 141 -1.71 0.55 -5.33
N VAL A 142 -0.88 -0.12 -4.54
CA VAL A 142 -1.24 -1.33 -3.81
C VAL A 142 -1.23 -1.07 -2.31
N VAL A 143 -2.36 -1.33 -1.65
CA VAL A 143 -2.48 -1.26 -0.19
C VAL A 143 -2.39 -2.66 0.39
N VAL A 144 -1.45 -2.84 1.31
CA VAL A 144 -1.26 -4.07 2.05
C VAL A 144 -1.74 -3.87 3.48
N VAL A 145 -2.71 -4.67 3.89
CA VAL A 145 -3.31 -4.64 5.22
C VAL A 145 -2.89 -5.89 6.00
N ARG A 146 -2.43 -5.72 7.21
CA ARG A 146 -2.12 -6.82 8.13
C ARG A 146 -3.30 -7.07 9.06
N LYS A 147 -3.47 -8.30 9.52
CA LYS A 147 -4.54 -8.61 10.48
C LYS A 147 -4.46 -7.77 11.77
N ASP A 148 -3.23 -7.43 12.18
CA ASP A 148 -2.96 -6.65 13.39
C ASP A 148 -3.09 -5.12 13.15
N ASN A 149 -3.33 -4.69 11.89
CA ASN A 149 -3.62 -3.31 11.53
C ASN A 149 -5.12 -3.00 11.64
N ASP A 150 -5.81 -3.67 12.55
CA ASP A 150 -7.22 -3.44 12.74
C ASP A 150 -7.49 -1.94 12.94
N VAL A 151 -8.53 -1.45 12.27
CA VAL A 151 -8.96 -0.05 12.39
C VAL A 151 -9.52 0.12 13.80
N THR A 152 -8.62 0.26 14.78
CA THR A 152 -9.04 0.61 16.14
C THR A 152 -9.61 2.02 16.11
N GLU A 153 -10.51 2.34 17.04
CA GLU A 153 -11.02 3.71 17.19
C GLU A 153 -9.88 4.74 17.32
N ALA A 154 -8.71 4.34 17.86
CA ALA A 154 -7.52 5.19 17.98
C ALA A 154 -6.91 5.56 16.61
N ASN A 155 -6.92 4.64 15.63
CA ASN A 155 -6.34 4.87 14.31
C ASN A 155 -7.32 5.53 13.33
N LYS A 156 -8.61 5.58 13.69
CA LYS A 156 -9.68 6.11 12.83
C LYS A 156 -9.50 7.58 12.46
N TYR A 157 -8.85 8.34 13.33
CA TYR A 157 -8.61 9.78 13.21
C TYR A 157 -7.12 10.13 13.09
N GLY A 158 -6.25 9.14 12.98
CA GLY A 158 -4.81 9.34 12.87
C GLY A 158 -4.39 10.00 11.56
N PRO A 159 -3.13 10.42 11.46
CA PRO A 159 -2.60 11.06 10.25
C PRO A 159 -2.46 10.08 9.08
N ILE A 160 -2.31 10.63 7.88
CA ILE A 160 -1.67 9.96 6.76
C ILE A 160 -0.18 10.24 6.84
N VAL A 161 0.65 9.23 6.64
CA VAL A 161 2.11 9.39 6.66
C VAL A 161 2.67 9.16 5.26
N VAL A 162 3.61 10.00 4.81
CA VAL A 162 4.28 9.81 3.53
C VAL A 162 5.80 9.91 3.69
N GLY A 163 6.52 8.97 3.10
CA GLY A 163 7.98 9.04 3.01
C GLY A 163 8.42 9.85 1.79
N VAL A 164 9.28 10.84 2.02
CA VAL A 164 9.78 11.76 1.00
C VAL A 164 11.28 11.62 0.86
N ASP A 165 11.76 11.33 -0.36
CA ASP A 165 13.19 11.27 -0.66
C ASP A 165 13.59 12.12 -1.88
N GLY A 166 12.61 12.82 -2.49
CA GLY A 166 12.80 13.65 -3.68
C GLY A 166 12.95 12.88 -4.98
N SER A 167 12.68 11.57 -5.01
CA SER A 167 12.57 10.79 -6.24
C SER A 167 11.24 11.08 -6.96
N GLU A 168 11.15 10.77 -8.26
CA GLU A 168 9.91 10.90 -9.01
C GLU A 168 8.77 10.06 -8.41
N VAL A 169 9.10 8.85 -7.94
CA VAL A 169 8.12 7.95 -7.31
C VAL A 169 7.63 8.50 -5.97
N SER A 170 8.52 9.12 -5.21
CA SER A 170 8.19 9.80 -3.95
C SER A 170 7.25 10.98 -4.18
N ARG A 171 7.43 11.77 -5.27
CA ARG A 171 6.49 12.86 -5.64
C ARG A 171 5.09 12.33 -5.95
N LYS A 172 4.98 11.20 -6.68
CA LYS A 172 3.68 10.53 -6.91
C LYS A 172 3.07 10.03 -5.60
N ALA A 173 3.89 9.47 -4.72
CA ALA A 173 3.44 9.03 -3.39
C ALA A 173 2.90 10.22 -2.56
N MET A 174 3.58 11.37 -2.59
CA MET A 174 3.10 12.60 -1.94
C MET A 174 1.76 13.06 -2.49
N GLU A 175 1.59 13.11 -3.83
CA GLU A 175 0.31 13.51 -4.43
C GLU A 175 -0.84 12.60 -4.01
N ILE A 176 -0.61 11.29 -3.94
CA ILE A 176 -1.59 10.33 -3.46
C ILE A 176 -1.86 10.53 -1.97
N ALA A 177 -0.83 10.77 -1.16
CA ALA A 177 -0.98 10.99 0.28
C ALA A 177 -1.81 12.24 0.60
N PHE A 178 -1.63 13.33 -0.15
CA PHE A 178 -2.47 14.53 -0.03
C PHE A 178 -3.94 14.25 -0.38
N ARG A 179 -4.20 13.47 -1.46
CA ARG A 179 -5.57 13.05 -1.81
C ARG A 179 -6.20 12.17 -0.73
N GLU A 180 -5.42 11.25 -0.13
CA GLU A 180 -5.87 10.44 0.99
C GLU A 180 -6.18 11.28 2.24
N ALA A 181 -5.30 12.22 2.56
CA ALA A 181 -5.49 13.13 3.70
C ALA A 181 -6.76 13.98 3.52
N GLN A 182 -6.98 14.56 2.33
CA GLN A 182 -8.18 15.32 2.02
C GLN A 182 -9.44 14.46 2.11
N ALA A 183 -9.48 13.28 1.46
CA ALA A 183 -10.64 12.39 1.47
C ALA A 183 -10.98 11.88 2.89
N ARG A 184 -9.99 11.76 3.75
CA ARG A 184 -10.13 11.28 5.14
C ARG A 184 -10.29 12.41 6.14
N GLN A 185 -10.15 13.68 5.70
CA GLN A 185 -10.11 14.85 6.58
C GLN A 185 -9.10 14.66 7.72
N ALA A 186 -7.90 14.20 7.36
CA ALA A 186 -6.83 13.82 8.28
C ALA A 186 -5.59 14.69 8.04
N PRO A 187 -4.78 14.97 9.08
CA PRO A 187 -3.48 15.60 8.89
C PRO A 187 -2.52 14.70 8.12
N LEU A 188 -1.55 15.30 7.45
CA LEU A 188 -0.49 14.63 6.71
C LEU A 188 0.85 14.81 7.44
N ARG A 189 1.55 13.73 7.73
CA ARG A 189 2.95 13.74 8.17
C ARG A 189 3.86 13.42 7.01
N ALA A 190 4.67 14.37 6.58
CA ALA A 190 5.68 14.19 5.54
C ALA A 190 7.05 13.94 6.19
N VAL A 191 7.56 12.72 6.03
CA VAL A 191 8.81 12.27 6.67
C VAL A 191 9.93 12.20 5.64
N HIS A 192 10.96 13.03 5.83
CA HIS A 192 12.20 12.97 5.09
C HIS A 192 13.32 12.45 5.99
N ALA A 193 13.70 11.19 5.80
CA ALA A 193 14.82 10.58 6.50
C ALA A 193 16.04 10.48 5.58
N TRP A 194 17.17 11.06 6.00
CA TRP A 194 18.39 11.09 5.22
C TRP A 194 19.55 10.46 6.00
N SER A 195 20.59 10.02 5.30
CA SER A 195 21.77 9.40 5.90
C SER A 195 23.04 10.13 5.47
N ASP A 196 23.90 10.38 6.44
CA ASP A 196 25.21 10.99 6.23
C ASP A 196 26.31 9.98 5.86
N ALA A 197 25.97 8.79 5.42
CA ALA A 197 26.91 7.73 5.06
C ALA A 197 28.01 8.17 4.05
N GLN A 198 27.85 9.33 3.41
CA GLN A 198 28.85 9.96 2.54
C GLN A 198 29.75 11.00 3.26
N PHE A 199 29.45 11.32 4.52
CA PHE A 199 30.29 12.20 5.32
C PHE A 199 31.48 11.41 5.86
N HIS A 200 32.51 11.25 5.07
CA HIS A 200 33.82 10.82 5.57
C HIS A 200 34.41 11.98 6.36
N THR A 201 34.37 11.88 7.69
CA THR A 201 35.09 12.74 8.63
C THR A 201 36.59 12.55 8.46
N SER A 202 37.14 13.03 7.34
CA SER A 202 38.59 13.15 7.19
C SER A 202 38.98 14.50 7.72
N TYR A 203 39.38 14.55 9.02
CA TYR A 203 40.14 15.64 9.64
C TYR A 203 39.53 17.07 9.56
N VAL A 204 38.23 17.21 9.76
CA VAL A 204 37.61 18.53 9.97
C VAL A 204 37.58 18.84 11.48
N GLY A 205 37.92 20.06 11.89
CA GLY A 205 37.83 20.48 13.30
C GLY A 205 36.38 20.37 13.82
N VAL A 206 36.20 20.11 15.12
CA VAL A 206 34.87 19.84 15.73
C VAL A 206 33.88 20.99 15.47
N VAL A 207 34.33 22.24 15.47
CA VAL A 207 33.47 23.43 15.22
C VAL A 207 33.04 23.53 13.77
N GLU A 208 33.94 23.25 12.84
CA GLU A 208 33.63 23.21 11.39
C GLU A 208 32.70 22.05 11.04
N ALA A 209 32.86 20.89 11.69
CA ALA A 209 31.99 19.75 11.53
C ALA A 209 30.56 20.06 12.00
N GLN A 210 30.40 20.79 13.11
CA GLN A 210 29.08 21.20 13.63
C GLN A 210 28.37 22.14 12.65
N SER A 211 29.08 23.21 12.20
CA SER A 211 28.50 24.19 11.24
C SER A 211 28.12 23.54 9.91
N GLN A 212 28.88 22.56 9.42
CA GLN A 212 28.56 21.82 8.22
C GLN A 212 27.32 20.91 8.43
N MET A 213 27.19 20.35 9.64
CA MET A 213 26.06 19.53 9.99
C MET A 213 24.75 20.35 10.04
N ASP A 214 24.79 21.52 10.70
CA ASP A 214 23.65 22.43 10.81
C ASP A 214 23.20 22.88 9.42
N GLN A 215 24.14 23.20 8.52
CA GLN A 215 23.83 23.56 7.14
C GLN A 215 23.21 22.41 6.34
N LEU A 216 23.65 21.17 6.59
CA LEU A 216 23.10 19.99 5.93
C LEU A 216 21.65 19.72 6.38
N ILE A 217 21.35 19.91 7.66
CA ILE A 217 19.98 19.80 8.19
C ILE A 217 19.09 20.84 7.51
N GLU A 218 19.50 22.11 7.46
CA GLU A 218 18.75 23.17 6.78
C GLU A 218 18.53 22.88 5.28
N ASP A 219 19.48 22.25 4.59
CA ASP A 219 19.35 21.87 3.19
C ASP A 219 18.27 20.79 3.01
N HIS A 220 18.19 19.82 3.94
CA HIS A 220 17.17 18.78 3.91
C HIS A 220 15.78 19.31 4.28
N GLU A 221 15.68 20.25 5.24
CA GLU A 221 14.43 20.95 5.57
C GLU A 221 13.93 21.75 4.37
N ARG A 222 14.80 22.53 3.73
CA ARG A 222 14.46 23.29 2.51
C ARG A 222 14.02 22.38 1.35
N LEU A 223 14.67 21.22 1.21
CA LEU A 223 14.26 20.23 0.21
C LEU A 223 12.82 19.78 0.48
N LEU A 224 12.51 19.35 1.71
CA LEU A 224 11.18 18.86 2.06
C LEU A 224 10.12 19.93 1.81
N THR A 225 10.32 21.13 2.36
CA THR A 225 9.39 22.26 2.18
C THR A 225 9.19 22.60 0.70
N SER A 226 10.26 22.59 -0.12
CA SER A 226 10.16 22.87 -1.56
C SER A 226 9.38 21.80 -2.35
N GLU A 227 9.50 20.54 -1.95
CA GLU A 227 8.73 19.44 -2.57
C GLU A 227 7.25 19.47 -2.17
N LEU A 228 6.93 19.92 -0.95
CA LEU A 228 5.55 19.99 -0.43
C LEU A 228 4.79 21.23 -0.90
N ALA A 229 5.47 22.37 -1.09
CA ALA A 229 4.83 23.65 -1.37
C ALA A 229 3.77 23.62 -2.49
N PRO A 230 3.99 23.01 -3.67
CA PRO A 230 2.97 22.97 -4.74
C PRO A 230 1.73 22.17 -4.34
N LEU A 231 1.89 21.13 -3.50
CA LEU A 231 0.78 20.30 -3.05
C LEU A 231 0.02 20.98 -1.91
N MET A 232 0.69 21.70 -1.01
CA MET A 232 0.04 22.49 0.03
C MET A 232 -0.80 23.62 -0.58
N GLU A 233 -0.35 24.23 -1.69
CA GLU A 233 -1.16 25.21 -2.44
C GLU A 233 -2.38 24.56 -3.11
N LYS A 234 -2.24 23.33 -3.62
CA LYS A 234 -3.32 22.56 -4.27
C LYS A 234 -4.34 22.02 -3.29
N TYR A 235 -3.93 21.70 -2.05
CA TYR A 235 -4.74 21.08 -0.99
C TYR A 235 -4.69 21.89 0.31
N PRO A 236 -5.21 23.13 0.31
CA PRO A 236 -5.06 24.06 1.44
C PRO A 236 -5.76 23.62 2.73
N GLU A 237 -6.69 22.67 2.66
CA GLU A 237 -7.39 22.13 3.83
C GLU A 237 -6.59 21.04 4.56
N VAL A 238 -5.51 20.54 3.95
CA VAL A 238 -4.67 19.49 4.55
C VAL A 238 -3.63 20.12 5.46
N GLU A 239 -3.73 19.86 6.75
CA GLU A 239 -2.70 20.23 7.72
C GLU A 239 -1.48 19.34 7.53
N VAL A 240 -0.30 19.94 7.32
CA VAL A 240 0.95 19.21 7.03
C VAL A 240 1.94 19.39 8.18
N GLU A 241 2.41 18.27 8.72
CA GLU A 241 3.52 18.18 9.66
C GLU A 241 4.77 17.72 8.92
N GLU A 242 5.82 18.57 8.85
CA GLU A 242 7.10 18.26 8.22
C GLU A 242 8.04 17.63 9.26
N ILE A 243 8.57 16.43 8.96
CA ILE A 243 9.50 15.69 9.83
C ILE A 243 10.78 15.41 9.05
N VAL A 244 11.88 16.00 9.50
CA VAL A 244 13.22 15.75 8.95
C VAL A 244 14.06 15.01 9.98
N GLU A 245 14.46 13.79 9.64
CA GLU A 245 15.20 12.90 10.54
C GLU A 245 16.55 12.51 9.95
N ARG A 246 17.58 12.56 10.79
CA ARG A 246 18.90 12.07 10.44
C ARG A 246 19.00 10.57 10.76
N GLU A 247 19.35 9.77 9.76
CA GLU A 247 19.53 8.32 9.84
C GLU A 247 18.24 7.52 10.14
N ARG A 248 18.28 6.21 9.87
CA ARG A 248 17.25 5.22 10.18
C ARG A 248 15.87 5.45 9.53
N PRO A 249 15.78 5.59 8.20
CA PRO A 249 14.49 5.86 7.54
C PRO A 249 13.37 4.84 7.91
N ILE A 250 13.71 3.58 8.15
CA ILE A 250 12.73 2.57 8.59
C ILE A 250 12.19 2.89 9.98
N HIS A 251 13.06 3.35 10.89
CA HIS A 251 12.64 3.68 12.25
C HIS A 251 11.78 4.94 12.30
N SER A 252 12.23 6.01 11.66
CA SER A 252 11.50 7.29 11.62
C SER A 252 10.12 7.14 10.99
N LEU A 253 10.03 6.42 9.85
CA LEU A 253 8.75 6.14 9.19
C LEU A 253 7.84 5.24 10.04
N LYS A 254 8.40 4.26 10.73
CA LYS A 254 7.62 3.39 11.63
C LYS A 254 7.06 4.18 12.80
N GLU A 255 7.88 5.01 13.44
CA GLU A 255 7.47 5.87 14.57
C GLU A 255 6.40 6.88 14.14
N ALA A 256 6.62 7.58 13.03
CA ALA A 256 5.63 8.50 12.46
C ALA A 256 4.30 7.82 12.09
N ALA A 257 4.35 6.52 11.74
CA ALA A 257 3.17 5.73 11.36
C ALA A 257 2.42 5.11 12.55
N GLU A 258 2.92 5.25 13.77
CA GLU A 258 2.18 4.80 14.96
C GLU A 258 0.88 5.61 15.12
N GLY A 259 -0.24 4.90 15.19
CA GLY A 259 -1.57 5.51 15.22
C GLY A 259 -2.03 6.12 13.88
N ALA A 260 -1.29 5.98 12.80
CA ALA A 260 -1.69 6.49 11.49
C ALA A 260 -2.77 5.62 10.82
N GLN A 261 -3.57 6.24 9.94
CA GLN A 261 -4.56 5.54 9.11
C GLN A 261 -3.92 4.83 7.93
N LEU A 262 -2.80 5.36 7.40
CA LEU A 262 -2.12 4.88 6.20
C LEU A 262 -0.70 5.41 6.14
N LEU A 263 0.25 4.53 5.78
CA LEU A 263 1.61 4.88 5.39
C LEU A 263 1.75 4.77 3.87
N VAL A 264 2.12 5.85 3.19
CA VAL A 264 2.29 5.90 1.73
C VAL A 264 3.76 6.01 1.38
N LEU A 265 4.27 5.07 0.60
CA LEU A 265 5.67 5.06 0.17
C LEU A 265 5.80 4.78 -1.33
N GLY A 266 6.84 5.34 -1.93
CA GLY A 266 7.28 4.90 -3.24
C GLY A 266 7.81 3.45 -3.20
N SER A 267 7.68 2.72 -4.30
CA SER A 267 8.21 1.35 -4.41
C SER A 267 9.72 1.30 -4.22
N HIS A 268 10.44 2.36 -4.64
CA HIS A 268 11.88 2.54 -4.44
C HIS A 268 12.21 4.04 -4.34
N GLY A 269 13.39 4.35 -3.81
CA GLY A 269 13.89 5.72 -3.64
C GLY A 269 15.12 6.01 -4.51
N ARG A 270 15.81 7.13 -4.23
CA ARG A 270 17.01 7.60 -4.94
C ARG A 270 18.15 6.56 -5.05
N GLY A 271 18.26 5.63 -4.11
CA GLY A 271 19.30 4.58 -4.07
C GLY A 271 18.96 3.31 -4.84
N GLY A 272 17.82 3.23 -5.51
CA GLY A 272 17.38 2.03 -6.24
C GLY A 272 18.28 1.74 -7.46
N PHE A 273 18.96 0.58 -7.46
CA PHE A 273 19.62 0.10 -8.66
C PHE A 273 18.58 -0.15 -9.76
N LYS A 274 18.92 0.21 -11.02
CA LYS A 274 18.08 -0.14 -12.19
C LYS A 274 17.77 -1.64 -12.15
N GLY A 275 16.48 -2.00 -12.03
CA GLY A 275 16.02 -3.39 -11.93
C GLY A 275 15.57 -3.84 -10.53
N MET A 276 15.74 -3.04 -9.47
CA MET A 276 15.11 -3.35 -8.19
C MET A 276 13.63 -2.96 -8.23
N LEU A 277 12.76 -3.95 -8.06
CA LEU A 277 11.30 -3.78 -8.06
C LEU A 277 10.77 -3.13 -6.78
N LEU A 278 11.49 -3.30 -5.67
CA LEU A 278 11.10 -2.79 -4.35
C LEU A 278 12.34 -2.40 -3.53
N GLY A 279 12.36 -1.17 -3.00
CA GLY A 279 13.44 -0.64 -2.17
C GLY A 279 13.52 -1.32 -0.80
N SER A 280 14.68 -1.23 -0.16
CA SER A 280 14.93 -1.84 1.17
C SER A 280 14.00 -1.30 2.25
N THR A 281 13.74 0.02 2.26
CA THR A 281 12.84 0.69 3.22
C THR A 281 11.41 0.22 3.03
N SER A 282 10.88 0.25 1.80
CA SER A 282 9.52 -0.20 1.50
C SER A 282 9.33 -1.68 1.80
N ARG A 283 10.32 -2.53 1.47
CA ARG A 283 10.32 -3.96 1.79
C ARG A 283 10.28 -4.21 3.31
N ALA A 284 11.08 -3.49 4.08
CA ALA A 284 11.11 -3.65 5.53
C ALA A 284 9.79 -3.19 6.16
N LEU A 285 9.25 -2.03 5.74
CA LEU A 285 8.01 -1.50 6.31
C LEU A 285 6.78 -2.33 5.95
N LEU A 286 6.73 -2.97 4.78
CA LEU A 286 5.69 -3.97 4.47
C LEU A 286 5.65 -5.11 5.49
N GLN A 287 6.76 -5.39 6.17
CA GLN A 287 6.85 -6.43 7.19
C GLN A 287 6.44 -5.94 8.59
N TYR A 288 6.72 -4.66 8.90
CA TYR A 288 6.68 -4.17 10.29
C TYR A 288 5.88 -2.88 10.49
N ALA A 289 5.24 -2.32 9.44
CA ALA A 289 4.46 -1.09 9.60
C ALA A 289 3.33 -1.28 10.62
N PRO A 290 3.11 -0.32 11.52
CA PRO A 290 2.06 -0.41 12.55
C PRO A 290 0.66 -0.13 11.98
N CYS A 291 0.56 0.36 10.75
CA CYS A 291 -0.68 0.68 10.05
C CYS A 291 -0.70 0.09 8.63
N PRO A 292 -1.84 0.10 7.91
CA PRO A 292 -1.90 -0.25 6.50
C PRO A 292 -0.88 0.54 5.68
N MET A 293 -0.25 -0.11 4.70
CA MET A 293 0.79 0.52 3.89
C MET A 293 0.42 0.50 2.41
N MET A 294 0.47 1.67 1.78
CA MET A 294 0.32 1.85 0.34
C MET A 294 1.69 1.96 -0.32
N VAL A 295 1.90 1.16 -1.35
CA VAL A 295 3.09 1.23 -2.20
C VAL A 295 2.70 1.82 -3.55
N VAL A 296 3.38 2.89 -3.93
CA VAL A 296 3.18 3.60 -5.20
C VAL A 296 4.33 3.27 -6.14
N ARG A 297 4.03 2.92 -7.38
CA ARG A 297 5.03 2.63 -8.40
C ARG A 297 5.10 3.75 -9.45
N PRO A 298 6.23 3.85 -10.17
CA PRO A 298 6.26 4.68 -11.39
C PRO A 298 5.21 4.08 -12.34
N GLN A 299 4.43 4.94 -12.99
CA GLN A 299 3.63 4.48 -14.14
C GLN A 299 4.58 4.23 -15.31
N SER A 300 4.38 3.12 -15.99
CA SER A 300 5.14 2.74 -17.18
C SER A 300 4.93 3.72 -18.32
#